data_d77f988593da34ad16b43eac47aab042
#
_entry.id   d77f988593da34ad16b43eac47aab042
#
_cell.length_a   1.000
_cell.length_b   1.000
_cell.length_c   1.000
_cell.angle_alpha   90.00
_cell.angle_beta   90.00
_cell.angle_gamma   90.00
#
_symmetry.space_group_name_H-M   'P 1'
#
loop_
_entity.id
_entity.type
_entity.pdbx_description
1 polymer ?
#
loop_
_entity_poly.entity_id
_entity_poly.type
_entity_poly.pdbx_seq_one_letter_code
_entity_poly.pdbx_strand_id
1 'polypeptide(L)'
;KGILKTIAVLIPLGLGYAFDVLEIGLPIALSVVAISPSDIPGNQRHLYGGLLIATLLAAASSALVNLIAPYWYLLLPTMFVLTFGNAYISLYGHRATMVSFAGLFEIASTLAHLQMGWNIALYSGCILFGGLWYSGLVYIFLKVRPRLYSEQLLGKCFALTANFFSVRADLLISEDRTNGLKQLINLQTSLNENYEKLREAVLDSRSKSGKTDYLQRQFLMFIELVDIFELALANPVQYEKVDTLFAQHKADLEKYVAFLKELAEELKRMSEYI
;
A
#
# COMPACT_ATOMS: atom_id res chain seq x y z
N LYS A 1 7.75 8.59 0.62
CA LYS A 1 8.18 7.18 0.86
C LYS A 1 9.29 6.74 -0.10
N GLY A 2 9.24 7.06 -1.41
CA GLY A 2 10.31 6.70 -2.36
C GLY A 2 11.69 7.15 -1.89
N ILE A 3 11.84 8.43 -1.55
CA ILE A 3 13.10 8.99 -1.05
C ILE A 3 13.61 8.25 0.20
N LEU A 4 12.71 7.87 1.13
CA LEU A 4 13.10 7.10 2.32
C LEU A 4 13.70 5.74 1.93
N LYS A 5 13.07 5.02 1.01
CA LYS A 5 13.57 3.72 0.51
C LYS A 5 14.93 3.87 -0.16
N THR A 6 15.10 4.89 -0.99
CA THR A 6 16.37 5.18 -1.65
C THR A 6 17.48 5.47 -0.62
N ILE A 7 17.22 6.32 0.37
CA ILE A 7 18.16 6.63 1.45
C ILE A 7 18.51 5.36 2.24
N ALA A 8 17.50 4.54 2.57
CA ALA A 8 17.69 3.32 3.33
C ALA A 8 18.60 2.30 2.64
N VAL A 9 18.61 2.25 1.31
CA VAL A 9 19.47 1.39 0.49
C VAL A 9 20.85 2.02 0.28
N LEU A 10 20.90 3.32 -0.05
CA LEU A 10 22.14 4.00 -0.41
C LEU A 10 23.09 4.19 0.77
N ILE A 11 22.58 4.39 2.00
CA ILE A 11 23.45 4.57 3.17
C ILE A 11 24.29 3.34 3.45
N PRO A 12 23.73 2.11 3.61
CA PRO A 12 24.55 0.92 3.85
C PRO A 12 25.50 0.61 2.70
N LEU A 13 25.04 0.81 1.45
CA LEU A 13 25.87 0.57 0.28
C LEU A 13 27.04 1.56 0.19
N GLY A 14 26.76 2.85 0.42
CA GLY A 14 27.78 3.91 0.40
C GLY A 14 28.81 3.77 1.53
N LEU A 15 28.36 3.41 2.73
CA LEU A 15 29.26 3.12 3.85
C LEU A 15 30.10 1.86 3.56
N GLY A 16 29.49 0.80 3.02
CA GLY A 16 30.20 -0.41 2.62
C GLY A 16 31.29 -0.14 1.59
N TYR A 17 31.01 0.75 0.64
CA TYR A 17 32.01 1.17 -0.36
C TYR A 17 33.10 2.06 0.26
N ALA A 18 32.74 3.03 1.08
CA ALA A 18 33.69 3.99 1.69
C ALA A 18 34.67 3.32 2.66
N PHE A 19 34.26 2.27 3.34
CA PHE A 19 35.09 1.50 4.30
C PHE A 19 35.67 0.21 3.70
N ASP A 20 35.52 -0.04 2.42
CA ASP A 20 35.96 -1.26 1.71
C ASP A 20 35.43 -2.57 2.33
N VAL A 21 34.18 -2.51 2.83
CA VAL A 21 33.44 -3.63 3.44
C VAL A 21 32.12 -3.89 2.69
N LEU A 22 32.19 -3.91 1.36
CA LEU A 22 31.04 -4.15 0.48
C LEU A 22 30.35 -5.48 0.76
N GLU A 23 31.09 -6.49 1.22
CA GLU A 23 30.56 -7.80 1.61
C GLU A 23 29.52 -7.72 2.74
N ILE A 24 29.58 -6.68 3.57
CA ILE A 24 28.62 -6.40 4.66
C ILE A 24 27.54 -5.43 4.17
N GLY A 25 27.94 -4.38 3.44
CA GLY A 25 27.03 -3.33 2.98
C GLY A 25 25.98 -3.84 1.97
N LEU A 26 26.36 -4.76 1.10
CA LEU A 26 25.51 -5.28 0.04
C LEU A 26 24.35 -6.15 0.55
N PRO A 27 24.56 -7.15 1.45
CA PRO A 27 23.47 -7.90 2.06
C PRO A 27 22.48 -7.01 2.84
N ILE A 28 22.99 -5.99 3.55
CA ILE A 28 22.15 -5.03 4.27
C ILE A 28 21.26 -4.26 3.29
N ALA A 29 21.84 -3.75 2.20
CA ALA A 29 21.09 -3.02 1.17
C ALA A 29 20.06 -3.89 0.46
N LEU A 30 20.42 -5.14 0.10
CA LEU A 30 19.50 -6.10 -0.53
C LEU A 30 18.33 -6.46 0.38
N SER A 31 18.57 -6.66 1.68
CA SER A 31 17.50 -6.95 2.63
C SER A 31 16.51 -5.78 2.77
N VAL A 32 16.99 -4.52 2.71
CA VAL A 32 16.11 -3.34 2.67
C VAL A 32 15.23 -3.38 1.41
N VAL A 33 15.78 -3.73 0.25
CA VAL A 33 15.00 -3.88 -0.99
C VAL A 33 13.93 -4.95 -0.85
N ALA A 34 14.30 -6.12 -0.29
CA ALA A 34 13.38 -7.23 -0.07
C ALA A 34 12.22 -6.89 0.89
N ILE A 35 12.52 -6.19 1.99
CA ILE A 35 11.57 -5.91 3.07
C ILE A 35 10.71 -4.66 2.78
N SER A 36 11.23 -3.71 2.01
CA SER A 36 10.56 -2.43 1.74
C SER A 36 9.15 -2.54 1.12
N PRO A 37 8.77 -3.56 0.33
CA PRO A 37 7.38 -3.75 -0.13
C PRO A 37 6.39 -4.03 1.00
N SER A 38 6.86 -4.62 2.12
CA SER A 38 6.02 -4.90 3.31
C SER A 38 5.64 -3.63 4.09
N ASP A 39 6.21 -2.46 3.73
CA ASP A 39 5.81 -1.13 4.24
C ASP A 39 4.46 -0.71 3.62
N ILE A 40 3.42 -1.47 3.93
CA ILE A 40 2.06 -1.15 3.51
C ILE A 40 1.43 -0.23 4.54
N PRO A 41 0.91 0.93 4.08
CA PRO A 41 0.24 1.87 4.96
C PRO A 41 -0.98 1.24 5.67
N GLY A 42 -1.22 1.65 6.92
CA GLY A 42 -2.33 1.17 7.76
C GLY A 42 -2.03 1.37 9.24
N ASN A 43 -2.69 0.60 10.10
CA ASN A 43 -2.43 0.64 11.54
C ASN A 43 -0.95 0.39 11.84
N GLN A 44 -0.34 1.27 12.65
CA GLN A 44 1.10 1.22 12.96
C GLN A 44 1.53 -0.12 13.56
N ARG A 45 0.70 -0.74 14.41
CA ARG A 45 1.01 -2.06 15.01
C ARG A 45 1.15 -3.13 13.93
N HIS A 46 0.24 -3.14 12.97
CA HIS A 46 0.27 -4.10 11.85
C HIS A 46 1.41 -3.81 10.87
N LEU A 47 1.79 -2.54 10.71
CA LEU A 47 2.91 -2.15 9.86
C LEU A 47 4.23 -2.66 10.46
N TYR A 48 4.51 -2.37 11.73
CA TYR A 48 5.74 -2.86 12.39
C TYR A 48 5.75 -4.38 12.52
N GLY A 49 4.61 -5.00 12.83
CA GLY A 49 4.48 -6.46 12.85
C GLY A 49 4.81 -7.07 11.49
N GLY A 50 4.30 -6.50 10.40
CA GLY A 50 4.59 -6.96 9.04
C GLY A 50 6.07 -6.82 8.68
N LEU A 51 6.71 -5.69 8.99
CA LEU A 51 8.13 -5.47 8.75
C LEU A 51 9.02 -6.43 9.57
N LEU A 52 8.70 -6.65 10.84
CA LEU A 52 9.45 -7.58 11.69
C LEU A 52 9.30 -9.03 11.20
N ILE A 53 8.08 -9.46 10.87
CA ILE A 53 7.84 -10.81 10.34
C ILE A 53 8.58 -10.99 9.01
N ALA A 54 8.53 -10.00 8.10
CA ALA A 54 9.27 -10.06 6.84
C ALA A 54 10.78 -10.16 7.07
N THR A 55 11.33 -9.40 8.02
CA THR A 55 12.74 -9.45 8.40
C THR A 55 13.14 -10.82 8.94
N LEU A 56 12.37 -11.36 9.87
CA LEU A 56 12.64 -12.68 10.46
C LEU A 56 12.52 -13.79 9.41
N LEU A 57 11.51 -13.72 8.55
CA LEU A 57 11.28 -14.69 7.49
C LEU A 57 12.43 -14.66 6.46
N ALA A 58 12.86 -13.47 6.04
CA ALA A 58 13.99 -13.30 5.14
C ALA A 58 15.29 -13.87 5.73
N ALA A 59 15.61 -13.51 6.96
CA ALA A 59 16.83 -13.99 7.63
C ALA A 59 16.79 -15.50 7.89
N ALA A 60 15.66 -16.05 8.33
CA ALA A 60 15.49 -17.48 8.53
C ALA A 60 15.61 -18.26 7.21
N SER A 61 15.00 -17.78 6.14
CA SER A 61 15.08 -18.39 4.81
C SER A 61 16.52 -18.40 4.31
N SER A 62 17.24 -17.29 4.44
CA SER A 62 18.66 -17.17 4.07
C SER A 62 19.55 -18.11 4.88
N ALA A 63 19.37 -18.15 6.20
CA ALA A 63 20.13 -19.03 7.08
C ALA A 63 19.94 -20.51 6.71
N LEU A 64 18.70 -20.93 6.46
CA LEU A 64 18.37 -22.30 6.09
C LEU A 64 18.97 -22.68 4.73
N VAL A 65 18.87 -21.80 3.73
CA VAL A 65 19.46 -22.05 2.41
C VAL A 65 20.97 -22.23 2.51
N ASN A 66 21.68 -21.31 3.20
CA ASN A 66 23.13 -21.40 3.37
C ASN A 66 23.57 -22.62 4.19
N LEU A 67 22.80 -23.01 5.22
CA LEU A 67 23.11 -24.17 6.07
C LEU A 67 23.05 -25.50 5.27
N ILE A 68 22.08 -25.55 4.32
CA ILE A 68 21.83 -26.78 3.55
C ILE A 68 22.60 -26.78 2.22
N ALA A 69 23.07 -25.63 1.76
CA ALA A 69 23.81 -25.48 0.50
C ALA A 69 24.92 -26.49 0.30
N PRO A 70 25.75 -26.92 1.31
CA PRO A 70 26.78 -27.95 1.13
C PRO A 70 26.23 -29.32 0.76
N TYR A 71 24.94 -29.58 1.08
CA TYR A 71 24.30 -30.88 0.83
C TYR A 71 23.36 -30.78 -0.37
N TRP A 72 23.92 -30.91 -1.59
CA TRP A 72 23.18 -30.68 -2.84
C TRP A 72 21.88 -31.51 -2.98
N TYR A 73 21.84 -32.73 -2.43
CA TYR A 73 20.68 -33.62 -2.46
C TYR A 73 19.56 -33.17 -1.50
N LEU A 74 19.88 -32.42 -0.45
CA LEU A 74 18.92 -31.82 0.45
C LEU A 74 18.50 -30.43 -0.02
N LEU A 75 19.30 -29.76 -0.83
CA LEU A 75 19.04 -28.39 -1.26
C LEU A 75 17.73 -28.28 -2.06
N LEU A 76 17.53 -29.17 -3.08
CA LEU A 76 16.32 -29.16 -3.90
C LEU A 76 15.04 -29.37 -3.11
N PRO A 77 14.87 -30.41 -2.28
CA PRO A 77 13.64 -30.57 -1.49
C PRO A 77 13.45 -29.44 -0.48
N THR A 78 14.52 -28.92 0.12
CA THR A 78 14.40 -27.77 1.05
C THR A 78 13.97 -26.50 0.33
N MET A 79 14.53 -26.22 -0.85
CA MET A 79 14.11 -25.10 -1.68
C MET A 79 12.63 -25.20 -2.04
N PHE A 80 12.16 -26.40 -2.40
CA PHE A 80 10.74 -26.61 -2.68
C PHE A 80 9.87 -26.31 -1.46
N VAL A 81 10.22 -26.82 -0.30
CA VAL A 81 9.46 -26.58 0.96
C VAL A 81 9.49 -25.11 1.36
N LEU A 82 10.65 -24.45 1.28
CA LEU A 82 10.79 -23.04 1.64
C LEU A 82 10.03 -22.12 0.68
N THR A 83 10.15 -22.33 -0.63
CA THR A 83 9.44 -21.50 -1.62
C THR A 83 7.93 -21.73 -1.54
N PHE A 84 7.50 -23.00 -1.37
CA PHE A 84 6.09 -23.32 -1.19
C PHE A 84 5.54 -22.71 0.10
N GLY A 85 6.24 -22.84 1.23
CA GLY A 85 5.84 -22.27 2.52
C GLY A 85 5.74 -20.76 2.47
N ASN A 86 6.74 -20.08 1.87
CA ASN A 86 6.68 -18.62 1.66
C ASN A 86 5.53 -18.24 0.73
N ALA A 87 5.32 -18.94 -0.38
CA ALA A 87 4.21 -18.67 -1.30
C ALA A 87 2.84 -18.91 -0.64
N TYR A 88 2.73 -19.91 0.23
CA TYR A 88 1.49 -20.20 0.97
C TYR A 88 1.06 -19.05 1.89
N ILE A 89 2.02 -18.31 2.46
CA ILE A 89 1.75 -17.12 3.28
C ILE A 89 0.95 -16.07 2.49
N SER A 90 1.14 -15.98 1.17
CA SER A 90 0.44 -15.00 0.33
C SER A 90 -1.09 -15.16 0.30
N LEU A 91 -1.62 -16.34 0.67
CA LEU A 91 -3.06 -16.59 0.75
C LEU A 91 -3.77 -15.78 1.85
N TYR A 92 -3.03 -15.29 2.84
CA TYR A 92 -3.58 -14.51 3.96
C TYR A 92 -3.78 -13.02 3.63
N GLY A 93 -3.77 -12.65 2.34
CA GLY A 93 -4.10 -11.31 1.86
C GLY A 93 -2.89 -10.47 1.47
N HIS A 94 -3.16 -9.25 1.00
CA HIS A 94 -2.16 -8.38 0.36
C HIS A 94 -0.91 -8.11 1.22
N ARG A 95 -1.06 -7.92 2.54
CA ARG A 95 0.09 -7.75 3.45
C ARG A 95 0.95 -9.00 3.53
N ALA A 96 0.31 -10.16 3.65
CA ALA A 96 1.00 -11.43 3.71
C ALA A 96 1.73 -11.73 2.39
N THR A 97 1.16 -11.33 1.25
CA THR A 97 1.84 -11.41 -0.06
C THR A 97 3.15 -10.63 -0.07
N MET A 98 3.19 -9.42 0.51
CA MET A 98 4.41 -8.62 0.54
C MET A 98 5.45 -9.18 1.53
N VAL A 99 5.01 -9.78 2.63
CA VAL A 99 5.90 -10.51 3.56
C VAL A 99 6.47 -11.76 2.89
N SER A 100 5.64 -12.53 2.19
CA SER A 100 6.04 -13.68 1.37
C SER A 100 7.09 -13.29 0.33
N PHE A 101 6.89 -12.16 -0.37
CA PHE A 101 7.84 -11.64 -1.33
C PHE A 101 9.23 -11.43 -0.72
N ALA A 102 9.32 -10.88 0.49
CA ALA A 102 10.60 -10.68 1.18
C ALA A 102 11.35 -12.01 1.38
N GLY A 103 10.65 -13.06 1.83
CA GLY A 103 11.25 -14.39 1.98
C GLY A 103 11.69 -15.01 0.66
N LEU A 104 10.85 -14.95 -0.38
CA LEU A 104 11.18 -15.49 -1.72
C LEU A 104 12.34 -14.75 -2.38
N PHE A 105 12.36 -13.41 -2.28
CA PHE A 105 13.46 -12.60 -2.80
C PHE A 105 14.78 -12.95 -2.12
N GLU A 106 14.76 -13.12 -0.79
CA GLU A 106 15.96 -13.44 -0.03
C GLU A 106 16.47 -14.85 -0.32
N ILE A 107 15.59 -15.82 -0.55
CA ILE A 107 15.98 -17.15 -1.02
C ILE A 107 16.75 -17.07 -2.35
N ALA A 108 16.23 -16.32 -3.31
CA ALA A 108 16.87 -16.12 -4.61
C ALA A 108 18.20 -15.38 -4.50
N SER A 109 18.26 -14.32 -3.67
CA SER A 109 19.46 -13.53 -3.40
C SER A 109 20.56 -14.39 -2.74
N THR A 110 20.19 -15.20 -1.75
CA THR A 110 21.13 -16.09 -1.05
C THR A 110 21.71 -17.17 -1.96
N LEU A 111 20.92 -17.72 -2.89
CA LEU A 111 21.41 -18.68 -3.88
C LEU A 111 22.45 -18.07 -4.82
N ALA A 112 22.35 -16.78 -5.13
CA ALA A 112 23.34 -16.08 -5.95
C ALA A 112 24.67 -15.85 -5.20
N HIS A 113 24.66 -15.84 -3.84
CA HIS A 113 25.79 -15.52 -2.98
C HIS A 113 25.85 -16.47 -1.79
N LEU A 114 26.07 -17.77 -2.07
CA LEU A 114 26.15 -18.80 -1.03
C LEU A 114 27.32 -18.56 -0.08
N GLN A 115 27.07 -18.66 1.21
CA GLN A 115 28.04 -18.50 2.28
C GLN A 115 28.34 -19.81 2.97
N MET A 116 29.52 -19.96 3.54
CA MET A 116 29.93 -21.17 4.27
C MET A 116 30.51 -20.84 5.65
N GLY A 117 30.34 -21.78 6.58
CA GLY A 117 30.90 -21.67 7.92
C GLY A 117 30.37 -20.48 8.72
N TRP A 118 31.25 -19.73 9.37
CA TRP A 118 30.91 -18.57 10.20
C TRP A 118 30.23 -17.44 9.42
N ASN A 119 30.52 -17.34 8.12
CA ASN A 119 29.93 -16.31 7.25
C ASN A 119 28.41 -16.46 7.12
N ILE A 120 27.84 -17.64 7.37
CA ILE A 120 26.38 -17.85 7.39
C ILE A 120 25.72 -16.99 8.45
N ALA A 121 26.26 -17.01 9.68
CA ALA A 121 25.73 -16.22 10.78
C ALA A 121 25.91 -14.71 10.53
N LEU A 122 27.07 -14.32 9.97
CA LEU A 122 27.35 -12.94 9.63
C LEU A 122 26.39 -12.43 8.53
N TYR A 123 26.22 -13.18 7.46
CA TYR A 123 25.32 -12.83 6.35
C TYR A 123 23.85 -12.71 6.82
N SER A 124 23.37 -13.71 7.57
CA SER A 124 22.01 -13.68 8.12
C SER A 124 21.82 -12.54 9.14
N GLY A 125 22.90 -12.24 9.90
CA GLY A 125 22.94 -11.08 10.80
C GLY A 125 22.85 -9.75 10.04
N CYS A 126 23.52 -9.62 8.88
CA CYS A 126 23.41 -8.45 8.01
C CYS A 126 21.99 -8.25 7.47
N ILE A 127 21.30 -9.36 7.11
CA ILE A 127 19.89 -9.31 6.67
C ILE A 127 18.99 -8.83 7.81
N LEU A 128 19.15 -9.38 9.02
CA LEU A 128 18.42 -8.93 10.21
C LEU A 128 18.67 -7.45 10.49
N PHE A 129 19.93 -7.04 10.46
CA PHE A 129 20.30 -5.64 10.68
C PHE A 129 19.67 -4.72 9.62
N GLY A 130 19.70 -5.08 8.35
CA GLY A 130 19.10 -4.31 7.26
C GLY A 130 17.58 -4.14 7.43
N GLY A 131 16.88 -5.20 7.84
CA GLY A 131 15.45 -5.11 8.13
C GLY A 131 15.12 -4.26 9.35
N LEU A 132 15.91 -4.36 10.42
CA LEU A 132 15.77 -3.50 11.61
C LEU A 132 16.12 -2.05 11.30
N TRP A 133 17.18 -1.81 10.52
CA TRP A 133 17.56 -0.50 10.01
C TRP A 133 16.42 0.17 9.26
N TYR A 134 15.83 -0.55 8.30
CA TYR A 134 14.67 -0.04 7.54
C TYR A 134 13.47 0.24 8.44
N SER A 135 13.15 -0.69 9.35
CA SER A 135 12.07 -0.52 10.32
C SER A 135 12.27 0.70 11.22
N GLY A 136 13.51 0.94 11.65
CA GLY A 136 13.90 2.13 12.43
C GLY A 136 13.71 3.43 11.65
N LEU A 137 14.12 3.46 10.38
CA LEU A 137 13.92 4.62 9.51
C LEU A 137 12.43 4.91 9.28
N VAL A 138 11.62 3.86 9.04
CA VAL A 138 10.16 4.00 8.92
C VAL A 138 9.56 4.54 10.21
N TYR A 139 10.02 4.06 11.39
CA TYR A 139 9.56 4.56 12.69
C TYR A 139 9.87 6.06 12.86
N ILE A 140 11.10 6.48 12.58
CA ILE A 140 11.52 7.89 12.67
C ILE A 140 10.68 8.74 11.70
N PHE A 141 10.51 8.28 10.47
CA PHE A 141 9.74 9.01 9.46
C PHE A 141 8.28 9.21 9.88
N LEU A 142 7.62 8.16 10.38
CA LEU A 142 6.24 8.25 10.86
C LEU A 142 6.11 9.11 12.11
N LYS A 143 7.13 9.15 12.97
CA LYS A 143 7.17 10.03 14.14
C LYS A 143 7.35 11.50 13.77
N VAL A 144 8.13 11.79 12.72
CA VAL A 144 8.37 13.16 12.22
C VAL A 144 7.18 13.68 11.40
N ARG A 145 6.52 12.80 10.63
CA ARG A 145 5.38 13.18 9.78
C ARG A 145 4.17 12.23 9.97
N PRO A 146 3.54 12.22 11.12
CA PRO A 146 2.43 11.30 11.41
C PRO A 146 1.18 11.57 10.56
N ARG A 147 1.04 12.80 10.03
CA ARG A 147 -0.15 13.28 9.32
C ARG A 147 -0.15 12.96 7.81
N LEU A 148 1.03 12.81 7.22
CA LEU A 148 1.18 12.64 5.77
C LEU A 148 0.36 11.46 5.21
N TYR A 149 0.17 10.41 6.00
CA TYR A 149 -0.56 9.23 5.57
C TYR A 149 -2.07 9.45 5.53
N SER A 150 -2.64 10.06 6.57
CA SER A 150 -4.08 10.38 6.60
C SER A 150 -4.45 11.42 5.54
N GLU A 151 -3.58 12.41 5.30
CA GLU A 151 -3.74 13.41 4.24
C GLU A 151 -3.77 12.75 2.85
N GLN A 152 -2.77 11.93 2.53
CA GLN A 152 -2.72 11.22 1.24
C GLN A 152 -3.92 10.29 1.04
N LEU A 153 -4.38 9.64 2.11
CA LEU A 153 -5.53 8.74 2.02
C LEU A 153 -6.83 9.53 1.83
N LEU A 154 -6.97 10.65 2.53
CA LEU A 154 -8.12 11.55 2.38
C LEU A 154 -8.15 12.14 0.96
N GLY A 155 -7.03 12.68 0.46
CA GLY A 155 -6.92 13.17 -0.91
C GLY A 155 -7.27 12.09 -1.94
N LYS A 156 -6.81 10.85 -1.73
CA LYS A 156 -7.17 9.73 -2.60
C LYS A 156 -8.69 9.42 -2.57
N CYS A 157 -9.32 9.49 -1.40
CA CYS A 157 -10.76 9.30 -1.28
C CYS A 157 -11.52 10.40 -2.03
N PHE A 158 -11.10 11.66 -1.92
CA PHE A 158 -11.67 12.77 -2.70
C PHE A 158 -11.53 12.53 -4.21
N ALA A 159 -10.35 12.13 -4.69
CA ALA A 159 -10.11 11.86 -6.10
C ALA A 159 -10.98 10.69 -6.64
N LEU A 160 -11.12 9.62 -5.85
CA LEU A 160 -11.96 8.48 -6.23
C LEU A 160 -13.45 8.85 -6.24
N THR A 161 -13.92 9.65 -5.29
CA THR A 161 -15.30 10.16 -5.26
C THR A 161 -15.56 11.09 -6.44
N ALA A 162 -14.62 11.95 -6.78
CA ALA A 162 -14.68 12.78 -7.99
C ALA A 162 -14.83 11.93 -9.27
N ASN A 163 -14.00 10.90 -9.42
CA ASN A 163 -14.09 9.97 -10.54
C ASN A 163 -15.43 9.22 -10.58
N PHE A 164 -15.97 8.84 -9.43
CA PHE A 164 -17.27 8.19 -9.34
C PHE A 164 -18.39 9.10 -9.88
N PHE A 165 -18.40 10.38 -9.49
CA PHE A 165 -19.38 11.35 -10.00
C PHE A 165 -19.20 11.63 -11.49
N SER A 166 -17.97 11.73 -11.97
CA SER A 166 -17.66 11.92 -13.40
C SER A 166 -18.17 10.77 -14.24
N VAL A 167 -17.86 9.51 -13.87
CA VAL A 167 -18.34 8.32 -14.57
C VAL A 167 -19.88 8.23 -14.51
N ARG A 168 -20.48 8.60 -13.37
CA ARG A 168 -21.93 8.62 -13.22
C ARG A 168 -22.58 9.66 -14.13
N ALA A 169 -21.97 10.83 -14.28
CA ALA A 169 -22.43 11.87 -15.19
C ALA A 169 -22.37 11.42 -16.66
N ASP A 170 -21.28 10.76 -17.05
CA ASP A 170 -21.10 10.24 -18.41
C ASP A 170 -22.08 9.10 -18.74
N LEU A 171 -22.41 8.25 -17.75
CA LEU A 171 -23.42 7.19 -17.91
C LEU A 171 -24.84 7.71 -18.17
N LEU A 172 -25.16 8.93 -17.76
CA LEU A 172 -26.47 9.55 -18.03
C LEU A 172 -26.69 9.87 -19.51
N ILE A 173 -25.62 10.18 -20.23
CA ILE A 173 -25.65 10.57 -21.66
C ILE A 173 -25.12 9.49 -22.60
N SER A 174 -24.58 8.40 -22.09
CA SER A 174 -23.97 7.33 -22.89
C SER A 174 -25.04 6.35 -23.39
N GLU A 175 -24.96 5.96 -24.68
CA GLU A 175 -25.78 4.90 -25.26
C GLU A 175 -25.30 3.50 -24.84
N ASP A 176 -23.97 3.27 -24.81
CA ASP A 176 -23.39 2.02 -24.28
C ASP A 176 -22.91 2.22 -22.83
N ARG A 177 -23.66 1.67 -21.90
CA ARG A 177 -23.43 1.79 -20.46
C ARG A 177 -22.64 0.62 -19.86
N THR A 178 -22.39 -0.44 -20.64
CA THR A 178 -21.83 -1.69 -20.12
C THR A 178 -20.46 -1.50 -19.48
N ASN A 179 -19.57 -0.78 -20.15
CA ASN A 179 -18.22 -0.50 -19.63
C ASN A 179 -18.24 0.50 -18.46
N GLY A 180 -19.06 1.54 -18.56
CA GLY A 180 -19.21 2.54 -17.51
C GLY A 180 -19.78 1.95 -16.21
N LEU A 181 -20.75 1.04 -16.29
CA LEU A 181 -21.28 0.35 -15.12
C LEU A 181 -20.23 -0.53 -14.42
N LYS A 182 -19.41 -1.27 -15.18
CA LYS A 182 -18.30 -2.03 -14.63
C LYS A 182 -17.28 -1.11 -13.93
N GLN A 183 -16.98 0.03 -14.54
CA GLN A 183 -16.08 1.03 -13.97
C GLN A 183 -16.65 1.63 -12.68
N LEU A 184 -17.95 1.91 -12.64
CA LEU A 184 -18.63 2.42 -11.45
C LEU A 184 -18.55 1.44 -10.27
N ILE A 185 -18.79 0.14 -10.51
CA ILE A 185 -18.68 -0.92 -9.50
C ILE A 185 -17.24 -1.02 -8.98
N ASN A 186 -16.26 -0.98 -9.87
CA ASN A 186 -14.84 -1.03 -9.46
C ASN A 186 -14.45 0.20 -8.62
N LEU A 187 -14.93 1.39 -8.98
CA LEU A 187 -14.72 2.62 -8.21
C LEU A 187 -15.38 2.53 -6.84
N GLN A 188 -16.61 2.03 -6.76
CA GLN A 188 -17.33 1.83 -5.50
C GLN A 188 -16.57 0.87 -4.57
N THR A 189 -16.09 -0.26 -5.09
CA THR A 189 -15.28 -1.22 -4.32
C THR A 189 -13.99 -0.55 -3.82
N SER A 190 -13.29 0.17 -4.69
CA SER A 190 -12.06 0.89 -4.33
C SER A 190 -12.31 1.99 -3.30
N LEU A 191 -13.44 2.69 -3.39
CA LEU A 191 -13.85 3.71 -2.40
C LEU A 191 -14.09 3.10 -1.03
N ASN A 192 -14.89 2.02 -0.96
CA ASN A 192 -15.17 1.34 0.30
C ASN A 192 -13.89 0.86 1.00
N GLU A 193 -12.97 0.26 0.24
CA GLU A 193 -11.67 -0.16 0.79
C GLU A 193 -10.83 1.01 1.30
N ASN A 194 -10.83 2.16 0.62
CA ASN A 194 -10.05 3.31 1.04
C ASN A 194 -10.74 4.06 2.20
N TYR A 195 -12.06 4.06 2.28
CA TYR A 195 -12.80 4.61 3.42
C TYR A 195 -12.52 3.83 4.70
N GLU A 196 -12.49 2.50 4.66
CA GLU A 196 -12.12 1.69 5.83
C GLU A 196 -10.68 1.98 6.28
N LYS A 197 -9.74 2.07 5.35
CA LYS A 197 -8.34 2.42 5.65
C LYS A 197 -8.21 3.82 6.25
N LEU A 198 -8.96 4.79 5.74
CA LEU A 198 -8.97 6.17 6.24
C LEU A 198 -9.59 6.24 7.63
N ARG A 199 -10.72 5.56 7.84
CA ARG A 199 -11.38 5.44 9.15
C ARG A 199 -10.42 4.90 10.21
N GLU A 200 -9.73 3.79 9.92
CA GLU A 200 -8.72 3.24 10.83
C GLU A 200 -7.59 4.24 11.11
N ALA A 201 -7.06 4.91 10.07
CA ALA A 201 -5.98 5.87 10.22
C ALA A 201 -6.37 7.08 11.06
N VAL A 202 -7.57 7.62 10.88
CA VAL A 202 -8.09 8.77 11.63
C VAL A 202 -8.38 8.39 13.08
N LEU A 203 -8.98 7.23 13.34
CA LEU A 203 -9.26 6.73 14.68
C LEU A 203 -7.97 6.45 15.47
N ASP A 204 -6.95 5.84 14.84
CA ASP A 204 -5.64 5.59 15.47
C ASP A 204 -4.91 6.90 15.80
N SER A 205 -4.99 7.90 14.92
CA SER A 205 -4.43 9.24 15.14
C SER A 205 -5.10 9.97 16.32
N ARG A 206 -6.43 9.84 16.46
CA ARG A 206 -7.20 10.42 17.56
C ARG A 206 -6.85 9.82 18.92
N SER A 207 -6.58 8.53 18.96
CA SER A 207 -6.18 7.82 20.19
C SER A 207 -4.81 8.25 20.71
N LYS A 208 -3.89 8.69 19.84
CA LYS A 208 -2.49 8.97 20.19
C LYS A 208 -2.15 10.45 20.39
N SER A 209 -2.86 11.36 19.72
CA SER A 209 -2.44 12.78 19.63
C SER A 209 -3.36 13.76 20.39
N GLY A 210 -4.40 13.30 21.07
CA GLY A 210 -5.39 14.18 21.72
C GLY A 210 -6.25 14.94 20.71
N LYS A 211 -7.14 15.82 21.24
CA LYS A 211 -8.01 16.70 20.44
C LYS A 211 -7.18 17.84 19.82
N THR A 212 -6.61 17.63 18.65
CA THR A 212 -6.02 18.72 17.87
C THR A 212 -7.05 19.19 16.85
N ASP A 213 -7.26 20.52 16.71
CA ASP A 213 -8.21 21.12 15.74
C ASP A 213 -8.02 20.59 14.32
N TYR A 214 -6.79 20.24 13.96
CA TYR A 214 -6.45 19.67 12.68
C TYR A 214 -7.07 18.27 12.47
N LEU A 215 -6.99 17.37 13.45
CA LEU A 215 -7.60 16.03 13.38
C LEU A 215 -9.12 16.09 13.34
N GLN A 216 -9.71 17.10 14.03
CA GLN A 216 -11.13 17.37 13.98
C GLN A 216 -11.57 17.77 12.57
N ARG A 217 -10.81 18.64 11.89
CA ARG A 217 -11.08 19.04 10.49
C ARG A 217 -10.98 17.87 9.53
N GLN A 218 -9.94 17.06 9.63
CA GLN A 218 -9.81 15.87 8.78
C GLN A 218 -10.98 14.89 8.98
N PHE A 219 -11.39 14.69 10.23
CA PHE A 219 -12.51 13.82 10.54
C PHE A 219 -13.85 14.36 10.00
N LEU A 220 -14.07 15.66 10.11
CA LEU A 220 -15.25 16.31 9.52
C LEU A 220 -15.24 16.18 7.99
N MET A 221 -14.13 16.47 7.33
CA MET A 221 -14.00 16.29 5.87
C MET A 221 -14.26 14.83 5.45
N PHE A 222 -13.84 13.87 6.26
CA PHE A 222 -14.10 12.46 6.00
C PHE A 222 -15.59 12.13 6.11
N ILE A 223 -16.27 12.60 7.18
CA ILE A 223 -17.71 12.36 7.36
C ILE A 223 -18.49 12.98 6.21
N GLU A 224 -18.25 14.24 5.88
CA GLU A 224 -18.93 14.93 4.79
C GLU A 224 -18.73 14.22 3.44
N LEU A 225 -17.51 13.71 3.19
CA LEU A 225 -17.21 12.96 1.97
C LEU A 225 -17.98 11.63 1.92
N VAL A 226 -18.09 10.93 3.04
CA VAL A 226 -18.88 9.69 3.15
C VAL A 226 -20.36 9.99 2.93
N ASP A 227 -20.89 11.03 3.55
CA ASP A 227 -22.29 11.43 3.41
C ASP A 227 -22.64 11.78 1.95
N ILE A 228 -21.75 12.52 1.25
CA ILE A 228 -21.90 12.83 -0.17
C ILE A 228 -21.95 11.52 -1.00
N PHE A 229 -21.08 10.58 -0.70
CA PHE A 229 -21.02 9.30 -1.43
C PHE A 229 -22.22 8.40 -1.11
N GLU A 230 -22.64 8.30 0.15
CA GLU A 230 -23.81 7.54 0.56
C GLU A 230 -25.11 8.11 -0.06
N LEU A 231 -25.23 9.44 -0.11
CA LEU A 231 -26.36 10.09 -0.78
C LEU A 231 -26.39 9.77 -2.28
N ALA A 232 -25.23 9.68 -2.92
CA ALA A 232 -25.13 9.26 -4.30
C ALA A 232 -25.53 7.80 -4.50
N LEU A 233 -25.23 6.91 -3.56
CA LEU A 233 -25.63 5.49 -3.62
C LEU A 233 -27.11 5.27 -3.28
N ALA A 234 -27.66 6.04 -2.34
CA ALA A 234 -29.06 5.94 -1.92
C ALA A 234 -30.06 6.22 -3.04
N ASN A 235 -29.63 6.92 -4.09
CA ASN A 235 -30.44 7.23 -5.27
C ASN A 235 -29.96 6.44 -6.49
N PRO A 236 -30.33 5.15 -6.63
CA PRO A 236 -29.96 4.36 -7.80
C PRO A 236 -30.62 4.93 -9.06
N VAL A 237 -29.80 5.22 -10.06
CA VAL A 237 -30.29 5.75 -11.33
C VAL A 237 -30.94 4.61 -12.12
N GLN A 238 -32.24 4.74 -12.41
CA GLN A 238 -32.95 3.86 -13.31
C GLN A 238 -32.75 4.34 -14.76
N TYR A 239 -31.70 3.86 -15.41
CA TYR A 239 -31.26 4.35 -16.72
C TYR A 239 -32.34 4.24 -17.82
N GLU A 240 -33.23 3.23 -17.76
CA GLU A 240 -34.37 3.11 -18.71
C GLU A 240 -35.36 4.29 -18.57
N LYS A 241 -35.59 4.77 -17.34
CA LYS A 241 -36.40 5.97 -17.13
C LYS A 241 -35.66 7.25 -17.53
N VAL A 242 -34.34 7.27 -17.37
CA VAL A 242 -33.53 8.42 -17.81
C VAL A 242 -33.64 8.60 -19.32
N ASP A 243 -33.62 7.53 -20.11
CA ASP A 243 -33.76 7.62 -21.58
C ASP A 243 -35.11 8.20 -22.00
N THR A 244 -36.18 7.85 -21.31
CA THR A 244 -37.51 8.44 -21.57
C THR A 244 -37.60 9.90 -21.15
N LEU A 245 -36.98 10.26 -20.03
CA LEU A 245 -36.86 11.66 -19.55
C LEU A 245 -35.95 12.50 -20.46
N PHE A 246 -34.87 11.91 -20.99
CA PHE A 246 -33.96 12.57 -21.93
C PHE A 246 -34.69 12.98 -23.21
N ALA A 247 -35.58 12.14 -23.72
CA ALA A 247 -36.38 12.44 -24.90
C ALA A 247 -37.35 13.62 -24.69
N GLN A 248 -37.83 13.82 -23.45
CA GLN A 248 -38.82 14.87 -23.11
C GLN A 248 -38.20 16.15 -22.54
N HIS A 249 -37.12 16.04 -21.76
CA HIS A 249 -36.52 17.11 -20.96
C HIS A 249 -35.00 17.21 -21.13
N LYS A 250 -34.51 17.19 -22.36
CA LYS A 250 -33.07 17.17 -22.69
C LYS A 250 -32.28 18.27 -22.01
N ALA A 251 -32.78 19.51 -22.02
CA ALA A 251 -32.10 20.67 -21.45
C ALA A 251 -31.91 20.59 -19.91
N ASP A 252 -32.84 19.96 -19.22
CA ASP A 252 -32.75 19.83 -17.75
C ASP A 252 -31.81 18.70 -17.36
N LEU A 253 -31.76 17.63 -18.14
CA LEU A 253 -30.81 16.55 -17.93
C LEU A 253 -29.36 17.01 -18.24
N GLU A 254 -29.16 17.80 -19.29
CA GLU A 254 -27.85 18.41 -19.57
C GLU A 254 -27.35 19.30 -18.41
N LYS A 255 -28.25 20.08 -17.78
CA LYS A 255 -27.91 20.86 -16.59
C LYS A 255 -27.51 19.98 -15.40
N TYR A 256 -28.24 18.86 -15.21
CA TYR A 256 -27.92 17.93 -14.14
C TYR A 256 -26.56 17.24 -14.36
N VAL A 257 -26.25 16.84 -15.59
CA VAL A 257 -24.94 16.29 -15.96
C VAL A 257 -23.84 17.32 -15.74
N ALA A 258 -24.06 18.59 -16.15
CA ALA A 258 -23.11 19.67 -15.90
C ALA A 258 -22.85 19.89 -14.39
N PHE A 259 -23.91 19.88 -13.58
CA PHE A 259 -23.79 19.95 -12.12
C PHE A 259 -22.95 18.81 -11.53
N LEU A 260 -23.17 17.55 -11.97
CA LEU A 260 -22.38 16.41 -11.49
C LEU A 260 -20.90 16.53 -11.90
N LYS A 261 -20.62 17.04 -13.10
CA LYS A 261 -19.25 17.28 -13.58
C LYS A 261 -18.56 18.39 -12.78
N GLU A 262 -19.27 19.48 -12.50
CA GLU A 262 -18.75 20.58 -11.68
C GLU A 262 -18.45 20.09 -10.24
N LEU A 263 -19.36 19.30 -9.64
CA LEU A 263 -19.12 18.67 -8.35
C LEU A 263 -17.89 17.76 -8.38
N ALA A 264 -17.70 16.97 -9.44
CA ALA A 264 -16.54 16.12 -9.61
C ALA A 264 -15.24 16.95 -9.72
N GLU A 265 -15.26 18.06 -10.44
CA GLU A 265 -14.11 18.96 -10.56
C GLU A 265 -13.74 19.60 -9.22
N GLU A 266 -14.73 20.07 -8.44
CA GLU A 266 -14.46 20.64 -7.13
C GLU A 266 -13.91 19.60 -6.13
N LEU A 267 -14.44 18.38 -6.13
CA LEU A 267 -13.90 17.30 -5.32
C LEU A 267 -12.46 16.94 -5.74
N LYS A 268 -12.16 16.99 -7.06
CA LYS A 268 -10.81 16.77 -7.58
C LYS A 268 -9.87 17.88 -7.14
N ARG A 269 -10.28 19.14 -7.21
CA ARG A 269 -9.50 20.27 -6.69
C ARG A 269 -9.20 20.11 -5.20
N MET A 270 -10.20 19.72 -4.39
CA MET A 270 -9.98 19.44 -2.97
C MET A 270 -8.93 18.35 -2.75
N SER A 271 -8.90 17.32 -3.61
CA SER A 271 -7.89 16.26 -3.53
C SER A 271 -6.45 16.74 -3.76
N GLU A 272 -6.27 17.83 -4.49
CA GLU A 272 -4.97 18.43 -4.81
C GLU A 272 -4.47 19.39 -3.71
N TYR A 273 -5.40 19.96 -2.92
CA TYR A 273 -5.07 20.87 -1.79
C TYR A 273 -4.76 20.14 -0.49
N ILE A 274 -5.09 18.87 -0.37
CA ILE A 274 -4.86 18.03 0.82
C ILE A 274 -3.48 17.34 0.72
#